data_c0d03a0777d9f982d454c2b6a51d2843
#
_entry.id   c0d03a0777d9f982d454c2b6a51d2843
#
_cell.length_a   1.000
_cell.length_b   1.000
_cell.length_c   1.000
_cell.angle_alpha   90.00
_cell.angle_beta   90.00
_cell.angle_gamma   90.00
#
_symmetry.space_group_name_H-M   'P 1'
#
loop_
_entity.id
_entity.type
_entity.pdbx_description
1 polymer ?
#
loop_
_entity_poly.entity_id
_entity_poly.type
_entity_poly.pdbx_seq_one_letter_code
_entity_poly.pdbx_strand_id
1 'polypeptide(L)'
;MLRESPPARVVLIVLTTATLLLASCKKDETTGPAAPGVALRTYRMGFSGIPPRDDLALAVASVNMWSLRADAAIISFEVPWDSLLAGVSAESVATHNLVGLANYFRSKGHVLWVYVDPGNGLNRAGESDPLVRHGRSITEPAIQQLYRHWVVVLDSMLHPEHLGVALETNLIRGLAPTSLYAAIRQAANAAAGDVRARDSTVRLSVSVQVDYAWGFNGGPYQGVAADFADFSFIQELGLSSYPYLSGFAVPEDVPLNYYSRLVEGHNTPVMVTEGGWTSVSLDSIISSQDEQRRYIVRQAQLLDSVRAIAVFQLTFTDLDLTANPPPPGSILPLFAHLGLVDINLNPKQALSAWDATFSRPLRSE
;
A
#
# COMPACT_ATOMS: atom_id res chain seq x y z
N MET A 1 -19.38 -18.18 30.47
CA MET A 1 -19.56 -18.51 29.05
C MET A 1 -19.27 -17.22 28.25
N LEU A 2 -18.02 -16.99 27.98
CA LEU A 2 -17.58 -15.86 27.14
C LEU A 2 -17.73 -16.30 25.69
N ARG A 3 -18.57 -15.62 24.91
CA ARG A 3 -18.66 -15.80 23.47
C ARG A 3 -17.38 -15.21 22.87
N GLU A 4 -16.56 -16.07 22.33
CA GLU A 4 -15.43 -15.67 21.51
C GLU A 4 -15.94 -14.96 20.25
N SER A 5 -15.51 -13.73 20.06
CA SER A 5 -15.67 -13.01 18.78
C SER A 5 -14.75 -13.65 17.76
N PRO A 6 -15.20 -13.96 16.53
CA PRO A 6 -14.31 -14.47 15.50
C PRO A 6 -13.27 -13.41 15.10
N PRO A 7 -12.06 -13.82 14.76
CA PRO A 7 -11.02 -12.92 14.30
C PRO A 7 -11.47 -12.18 13.03
N ALA A 8 -11.08 -10.93 12.89
CA ALA A 8 -11.25 -10.15 11.69
C ALA A 8 -10.59 -10.90 10.52
N ARG A 9 -11.39 -11.55 9.70
CA ARG A 9 -10.92 -12.24 8.50
C ARG A 9 -10.70 -11.19 7.43
N VAL A 10 -9.46 -10.94 7.09
CA VAL A 10 -9.14 -10.33 5.79
C VAL A 10 -9.71 -11.27 4.75
N VAL A 11 -10.79 -10.86 4.10
CA VAL A 11 -11.43 -11.67 3.08
C VAL A 11 -10.59 -11.61 1.83
N LEU A 12 -9.94 -12.68 1.64
CA LEU A 12 -9.22 -13.00 0.43
C LEU A 12 -10.19 -13.78 -0.47
N ILE A 13 -10.52 -13.18 -1.58
CA ILE A 13 -11.56 -13.63 -2.52
C ILE A 13 -11.00 -14.73 -3.39
N VAL A 14 -11.54 -15.93 -3.28
CA VAL A 14 -11.32 -17.05 -4.22
C VAL A 14 -12.25 -16.88 -5.42
N LEU A 15 -11.68 -16.54 -6.58
CA LEU A 15 -12.37 -16.59 -7.86
C LEU A 15 -12.29 -18.02 -8.42
N THR A 16 -13.38 -18.77 -8.35
CA THR A 16 -13.55 -19.99 -9.16
C THR A 16 -13.80 -19.57 -10.60
N THR A 17 -13.00 -20.12 -11.51
CA THR A 17 -12.98 -19.86 -12.94
C THR A 17 -14.32 -20.15 -13.62
N ALA A 18 -15.05 -19.10 -13.99
CA ALA A 18 -16.03 -19.17 -15.06
C ALA A 18 -15.36 -18.66 -16.34
N THR A 19 -15.04 -19.55 -17.25
CA THR A 19 -14.43 -19.23 -18.55
C THR A 19 -15.46 -18.57 -19.44
N LEU A 20 -15.54 -17.25 -19.41
CA LEU A 20 -16.23 -16.46 -20.42
C LEU A 20 -15.16 -15.92 -21.39
N LEU A 21 -15.17 -16.46 -22.59
CA LEU A 21 -14.44 -15.93 -23.74
C LEU A 21 -14.97 -14.53 -24.06
N LEU A 22 -14.34 -13.49 -23.50
CA LEU A 22 -14.51 -12.13 -23.95
C LEU A 22 -13.30 -11.73 -24.78
N ALA A 23 -13.56 -11.35 -26.02
CA ALA A 23 -12.58 -10.83 -26.95
C ALA A 23 -11.78 -9.70 -26.26
N SER A 24 -10.49 -9.93 -26.07
CA SER A 24 -9.54 -8.93 -25.59
C SER A 24 -9.36 -7.88 -26.69
N CYS A 25 -10.02 -6.74 -26.53
CA CYS A 25 -9.51 -5.52 -27.17
C CYS A 25 -8.19 -5.18 -26.48
N LYS A 26 -7.05 -5.48 -27.12
CA LYS A 26 -5.78 -4.87 -26.78
C LYS A 26 -5.99 -3.37 -26.79
N LYS A 27 -5.79 -2.74 -25.63
CA LYS A 27 -5.64 -1.30 -25.55
C LYS A 27 -4.30 -1.01 -26.23
N ASP A 28 -4.34 -0.57 -27.47
CA ASP A 28 -3.14 -0.03 -28.12
C ASP A 28 -2.62 1.08 -27.20
N GLU A 29 -1.38 0.93 -26.75
CA GLU A 29 -0.65 2.03 -26.10
C GLU A 29 -0.61 3.18 -27.12
N THR A 30 -1.49 4.15 -26.95
CA THR A 30 -1.41 5.39 -27.72
C THR A 30 -0.20 6.19 -27.24
N THR A 31 0.99 5.78 -27.67
CA THR A 31 2.22 6.56 -27.61
C THR A 31 2.19 7.66 -28.67
N GLY A 32 1.09 8.39 -28.76
CA GLY A 32 1.04 9.61 -29.54
C GLY A 32 1.81 10.71 -28.80
N PRO A 33 2.50 11.64 -29.52
CA PRO A 33 3.09 12.80 -28.87
C PRO A 33 2.00 13.55 -28.10
N ALA A 34 2.28 13.89 -26.82
CA ALA A 34 1.35 14.67 -26.00
C ALA A 34 0.96 15.96 -26.74
N ALA A 35 -0.30 16.31 -26.67
CA ALA A 35 -0.77 17.58 -27.21
C ALA A 35 0.07 18.73 -26.61
N PRO A 36 0.43 19.76 -27.40
CA PRO A 36 1.21 20.89 -26.93
C PRO A 36 0.55 21.51 -25.68
N GLY A 37 1.26 21.52 -24.55
CA GLY A 37 0.81 22.11 -23.29
C GLY A 37 0.32 21.15 -22.20
N VAL A 38 0.17 19.84 -22.48
CA VAL A 38 -0.20 18.87 -21.42
C VAL A 38 1.07 18.33 -20.77
N ALA A 39 1.24 18.58 -19.45
CA ALA A 39 2.36 18.07 -18.69
C ALA A 39 2.28 16.52 -18.60
N LEU A 40 3.38 15.84 -18.97
CA LEU A 40 3.50 14.40 -18.80
C LEU A 40 3.55 14.05 -17.30
N ARG A 41 3.05 12.88 -16.91
CA ARG A 41 3.33 12.29 -15.60
C ARG A 41 4.44 11.24 -15.71
N THR A 42 5.27 11.13 -14.68
CA THR A 42 6.34 10.12 -14.61
C THR A 42 5.90 8.87 -13.85
N TYR A 43 4.79 8.92 -13.17
CA TYR A 43 4.32 7.90 -12.22
C TYR A 43 3.08 7.16 -12.74
N ARG A 44 3.06 5.87 -12.47
CA ARG A 44 1.85 5.06 -12.61
C ARG A 44 0.89 5.38 -11.47
N MET A 45 -0.40 5.27 -11.74
CA MET A 45 -1.45 5.54 -10.77
C MET A 45 -2.24 4.26 -10.51
N GLY A 46 -2.63 4.02 -9.25
CA GLY A 46 -3.32 2.78 -8.90
C GLY A 46 -3.99 2.78 -7.54
N PHE A 47 -4.50 1.60 -7.19
CA PHE A 47 -5.23 1.36 -5.96
C PHE A 47 -4.88 -0.01 -5.40
N SER A 48 -5.17 -0.22 -4.10
CA SER A 48 -5.29 -1.55 -3.55
C SER A 48 -6.64 -2.17 -3.92
N GLY A 49 -6.72 -3.49 -3.84
CA GLY A 49 -7.98 -4.23 -4.09
C GLY A 49 -8.92 -4.30 -2.89
N ILE A 50 -8.75 -3.46 -1.87
CA ILE A 50 -9.56 -3.48 -0.64
C ILE A 50 -11.00 -3.07 -0.97
N PRO A 51 -12.01 -3.95 -0.76
CA PRO A 51 -13.41 -3.61 -0.96
C PRO A 51 -13.94 -2.78 0.22
N PRO A 52 -15.08 -2.08 0.07
CA PRO A 52 -15.68 -1.34 1.16
C PRO A 52 -16.14 -2.24 2.32
N ARG A 53 -16.51 -3.47 2.02
CA ARG A 53 -16.91 -4.53 2.96
C ARG A 53 -16.71 -5.90 2.33
N ASP A 54 -16.94 -6.96 3.13
CA ASP A 54 -16.87 -8.36 2.70
C ASP A 54 -18.03 -8.73 1.76
N ASP A 55 -17.92 -8.29 0.49
CA ASP A 55 -18.89 -8.51 -0.58
C ASP A 55 -18.15 -8.66 -1.91
N LEU A 56 -18.15 -9.88 -2.45
CA LEU A 56 -17.43 -10.20 -3.69
C LEU A 56 -17.95 -9.39 -4.90
N ALA A 57 -19.25 -9.22 -5.02
CA ALA A 57 -19.83 -8.50 -6.15
C ALA A 57 -19.41 -7.02 -6.11
N LEU A 58 -19.40 -6.44 -4.91
CA LEU A 58 -18.97 -5.07 -4.70
C LEU A 58 -17.46 -4.90 -4.90
N ALA A 59 -16.66 -5.88 -4.46
CA ALA A 59 -15.23 -5.90 -4.72
C ALA A 59 -14.91 -5.91 -6.22
N VAL A 60 -15.56 -6.80 -6.97
CA VAL A 60 -15.41 -6.89 -8.44
C VAL A 60 -15.88 -5.60 -9.12
N ALA A 61 -17.01 -5.04 -8.71
CA ALA A 61 -17.52 -3.78 -9.24
C ALA A 61 -16.54 -2.62 -8.98
N SER A 62 -15.98 -2.54 -7.76
CA SER A 62 -14.95 -1.58 -7.40
C SER A 62 -13.72 -1.69 -8.29
N VAL A 63 -13.16 -2.90 -8.44
CA VAL A 63 -11.99 -3.12 -9.31
C VAL A 63 -12.29 -2.77 -10.76
N ASN A 64 -13.45 -3.14 -11.29
CA ASN A 64 -13.83 -2.77 -12.65
C ASN A 64 -13.94 -1.25 -12.83
N MET A 65 -14.42 -0.54 -11.82
CA MET A 65 -14.55 0.91 -11.86
C MET A 65 -13.19 1.61 -11.83
N TRP A 66 -12.28 1.21 -10.93
CA TRP A 66 -10.98 1.88 -10.83
C TRP A 66 -9.99 1.43 -11.91
N SER A 67 -10.13 0.22 -12.48
CA SER A 67 -9.26 -0.25 -13.56
C SER A 67 -9.27 0.66 -14.81
N LEU A 68 -10.33 1.45 -14.99
CA LEU A 68 -10.43 2.41 -16.10
C LEU A 68 -9.59 3.68 -15.88
N ARG A 69 -9.04 3.86 -14.68
CA ARG A 69 -8.31 5.04 -14.23
C ARG A 69 -7.06 4.70 -13.42
N ALA A 70 -6.45 3.57 -13.78
CA ALA A 70 -5.23 3.06 -13.16
C ALA A 70 -4.30 2.42 -14.21
N ASP A 71 -2.99 2.52 -13.98
CA ASP A 71 -1.95 1.82 -14.75
C ASP A 71 -1.34 0.68 -13.93
N ALA A 72 -1.58 0.67 -12.63
CA ALA A 72 -0.95 -0.21 -11.69
C ALA A 72 -1.94 -0.68 -10.61
N ALA A 73 -1.59 -1.76 -9.95
CA ALA A 73 -2.29 -2.26 -8.77
C ALA A 73 -1.28 -2.63 -7.70
N ILE A 74 -1.68 -2.47 -6.44
CA ILE A 74 -0.87 -2.91 -5.31
C ILE A 74 -1.65 -3.95 -4.49
N ILE A 75 -0.96 -5.04 -4.13
CA ILE A 75 -1.42 -6.02 -3.15
C ILE A 75 -0.56 -5.82 -1.91
N SER A 76 -1.12 -5.21 -0.87
CA SER A 76 -0.44 -4.97 0.41
C SER A 76 -1.18 -5.69 1.52
N PHE A 77 -0.46 -6.44 2.34
CA PHE A 77 -1.06 -7.27 3.41
C PHE A 77 -0.04 -7.67 4.48
N GLU A 78 -0.56 -8.00 5.67
CA GLU A 78 0.23 -8.63 6.73
C GLU A 78 0.50 -10.11 6.41
N VAL A 79 1.61 -10.64 6.93
CA VAL A 79 1.92 -12.07 6.79
C VAL A 79 0.77 -12.92 7.35
N PRO A 80 0.29 -13.95 6.63
CA PRO A 80 -0.83 -14.80 7.07
C PRO A 80 -0.39 -15.81 8.14
N TRP A 81 0.07 -15.31 9.28
CA TRP A 81 0.69 -16.09 10.36
C TRP A 81 -0.20 -17.24 10.86
N ASP A 82 -1.51 -17.00 10.99
CA ASP A 82 -2.44 -18.05 11.46
C ASP A 82 -2.38 -19.29 10.56
N SER A 83 -2.37 -19.10 9.24
CA SER A 83 -2.28 -20.20 8.28
C SER A 83 -0.92 -20.88 8.29
N LEU A 84 0.16 -20.08 8.30
CA LEU A 84 1.53 -20.60 8.28
C LEU A 84 1.87 -21.37 9.57
N LEU A 85 1.43 -20.88 10.72
CA LEU A 85 1.62 -21.54 12.01
C LEU A 85 0.75 -22.79 12.16
N ALA A 86 -0.40 -22.84 11.50
CA ALA A 86 -1.22 -24.05 11.40
C ALA A 86 -0.63 -25.11 10.47
N GLY A 87 0.53 -24.86 9.83
CA GLY A 87 1.20 -25.77 8.93
C GLY A 87 0.67 -25.80 7.49
N VAL A 88 -0.15 -24.80 7.11
CA VAL A 88 -0.51 -24.63 5.70
C VAL A 88 0.69 -24.13 4.93
N SER A 89 1.05 -24.75 3.81
CA SER A 89 2.20 -24.32 3.03
C SER A 89 1.99 -22.91 2.47
N ALA A 90 3.08 -22.14 2.37
CA ALA A 90 3.06 -20.79 1.82
C ALA A 90 2.51 -20.78 0.38
N GLU A 91 2.85 -21.78 -0.44
CA GLU A 91 2.37 -21.94 -1.81
C GLU A 91 0.84 -22.16 -1.84
N SER A 92 0.31 -22.96 -0.90
CA SER A 92 -1.14 -23.16 -0.79
C SER A 92 -1.86 -21.89 -0.42
N VAL A 93 -1.34 -21.13 0.56
CA VAL A 93 -1.89 -19.84 0.96
C VAL A 93 -1.86 -18.85 -0.21
N ALA A 94 -0.72 -18.71 -0.89
CA ALA A 94 -0.59 -17.83 -2.05
C ALA A 94 -1.54 -18.20 -3.19
N THR A 95 -1.65 -19.52 -3.51
CA THR A 95 -2.54 -20.02 -4.56
C THR A 95 -4.01 -19.65 -4.29
N HIS A 96 -4.48 -19.93 -3.06
CA HIS A 96 -5.89 -19.72 -2.72
C HIS A 96 -6.23 -18.22 -2.59
N ASN A 97 -5.28 -17.44 -2.17
CA ASN A 97 -5.55 -16.11 -1.68
C ASN A 97 -5.10 -14.98 -2.62
N LEU A 98 -4.01 -15.16 -3.37
CA LEU A 98 -3.36 -14.06 -4.05
C LEU A 98 -3.20 -14.25 -5.56
N VAL A 99 -2.93 -15.48 -6.02
CA VAL A 99 -2.65 -15.75 -7.44
C VAL A 99 -3.83 -15.32 -8.32
N GLY A 100 -5.06 -15.64 -7.90
CA GLY A 100 -6.27 -15.22 -8.61
C GLY A 100 -6.40 -13.70 -8.73
N LEU A 101 -6.13 -12.99 -7.65
CA LEU A 101 -6.18 -11.52 -7.60
C LEU A 101 -5.09 -10.89 -8.46
N ALA A 102 -3.85 -11.38 -8.36
CA ALA A 102 -2.73 -10.91 -9.18
C ALA A 102 -3.00 -11.09 -10.69
N ASN A 103 -3.51 -12.27 -11.07
CA ASN A 103 -3.89 -12.54 -12.46
C ASN A 103 -5.04 -11.65 -12.92
N TYR A 104 -6.00 -11.36 -12.04
CA TYR A 104 -7.10 -10.47 -12.36
C TYR A 104 -6.61 -9.04 -12.62
N PHE A 105 -5.72 -8.51 -11.79
CA PHE A 105 -5.12 -7.20 -12.03
C PHE A 105 -4.33 -7.15 -13.35
N ARG A 106 -3.52 -8.18 -13.62
CA ARG A 106 -2.80 -8.26 -14.90
C ARG A 106 -3.72 -8.36 -16.11
N SER A 107 -4.86 -9.05 -15.97
CA SER A 107 -5.86 -9.12 -17.04
C SER A 107 -6.48 -7.76 -17.38
N LYS A 108 -6.38 -6.78 -16.46
CA LYS A 108 -6.77 -5.39 -16.67
C LYS A 108 -5.63 -4.51 -17.22
N GLY A 109 -4.44 -5.08 -17.43
CA GLY A 109 -3.27 -4.37 -17.94
C GLY A 109 -2.47 -3.62 -16.87
N HIS A 110 -2.65 -3.96 -15.58
CA HIS A 110 -1.92 -3.30 -14.49
C HIS A 110 -0.54 -3.90 -14.26
N VAL A 111 0.45 -3.05 -14.05
CA VAL A 111 1.74 -3.41 -13.44
C VAL A 111 1.48 -3.72 -11.96
N LEU A 112 2.13 -4.75 -11.42
CA LEU A 112 1.84 -5.26 -10.10
C LEU A 112 2.92 -4.89 -9.08
N TRP A 113 2.50 -4.24 -8.00
CA TRP A 113 3.25 -4.09 -6.76
C TRP A 113 2.74 -5.09 -5.72
N VAL A 114 3.65 -5.71 -4.99
CA VAL A 114 3.32 -6.56 -3.83
C VAL A 114 4.09 -6.04 -2.63
N TYR A 115 3.39 -5.80 -1.53
CA TYR A 115 3.98 -5.37 -0.27
C TYR A 115 3.56 -6.30 0.84
N VAL A 116 4.53 -6.84 1.58
CA VAL A 116 4.29 -7.75 2.70
C VAL A 116 4.77 -7.13 4.00
N ASP A 117 3.87 -7.09 4.99
CA ASP A 117 4.13 -6.53 6.31
C ASP A 117 4.42 -7.63 7.32
N PRO A 118 5.64 -7.75 7.85
CA PRO A 118 5.95 -8.66 8.96
C PRO A 118 5.46 -8.16 10.32
N GLY A 119 5.09 -6.88 10.42
CA GLY A 119 4.67 -6.22 11.65
C GLY A 119 3.16 -6.19 11.85
N ASN A 120 2.71 -5.26 12.69
CA ASN A 120 1.30 -4.96 12.92
C ASN A 120 0.91 -3.67 12.20
N GLY A 121 0.08 -3.77 11.18
CA GLY A 121 -0.30 -2.65 10.32
C GLY A 121 -1.02 -1.52 11.03
N LEU A 122 -1.75 -1.83 12.09
CA LEU A 122 -2.52 -0.85 12.87
C LEU A 122 -1.84 -0.43 14.19
N ASN A 123 -0.73 -1.11 14.57
CA ASN A 123 0.04 -0.80 15.79
C ASN A 123 1.54 -1.02 15.57
N ARG A 124 2.22 -0.04 15.04
CA ARG A 124 3.66 -0.12 14.75
C ARG A 124 4.56 -0.25 15.99
N ALA A 125 4.01 -0.05 17.18
CA ALA A 125 4.73 -0.27 18.44
C ALA A 125 4.73 -1.73 18.88
N GLY A 126 3.85 -2.57 18.32
CA GLY A 126 3.59 -3.94 18.75
C GLY A 126 4.00 -5.00 17.74
N GLU A 127 4.04 -6.24 18.25
CA GLU A 127 4.15 -7.45 17.45
C GLU A 127 2.86 -7.68 16.66
N SER A 128 2.93 -8.43 15.56
CA SER A 128 1.76 -8.88 14.81
C SER A 128 0.76 -9.62 15.71
N ASP A 129 -0.51 -9.20 15.71
CA ASP A 129 -1.54 -9.79 16.57
C ASP A 129 -1.68 -11.32 16.43
N PRO A 130 -1.63 -11.93 15.22
CA PRO A 130 -1.60 -13.38 15.09
C PRO A 130 -0.42 -14.04 15.81
N LEU A 131 0.78 -13.47 15.74
CA LEU A 131 1.94 -14.00 16.45
C LEU A 131 1.70 -13.95 17.97
N VAL A 132 1.20 -12.83 18.50
CA VAL A 132 0.87 -12.67 19.91
C VAL A 132 -0.16 -13.72 20.35
N ARG A 133 -1.22 -13.92 19.57
CA ARG A 133 -2.26 -14.95 19.89
C ARG A 133 -1.70 -16.36 19.96
N HIS A 134 -0.70 -16.67 19.15
CA HIS A 134 -0.01 -17.98 19.15
C HIS A 134 1.15 -18.06 20.13
N GLY A 135 1.41 -17.02 20.97
CA GLY A 135 2.55 -16.97 21.88
C GLY A 135 3.89 -16.98 21.16
N ARG A 136 3.95 -16.45 19.96
CA ARG A 136 5.14 -16.41 19.10
C ARG A 136 5.58 -14.97 18.84
N SER A 137 6.76 -14.82 18.30
CA SER A 137 7.35 -13.52 17.96
C SER A 137 8.24 -13.60 16.73
N ILE A 138 8.28 -12.52 15.94
CA ILE A 138 9.23 -12.37 14.82
C ILE A 138 10.71 -12.38 15.33
N THR A 139 10.94 -12.24 16.63
CA THR A 139 12.29 -12.39 17.20
C THR A 139 12.79 -13.84 17.20
N GLU A 140 11.92 -14.81 16.99
CA GLU A 140 12.26 -16.22 16.92
C GLU A 140 12.83 -16.60 15.54
N PRO A 141 13.99 -17.29 15.46
CA PRO A 141 14.56 -17.68 14.17
C PRO A 141 13.63 -18.50 13.28
N ALA A 142 12.79 -19.37 13.88
CA ALA A 142 11.81 -20.17 13.12
C ALA A 142 10.74 -19.32 12.46
N ILE A 143 10.28 -18.25 13.14
CA ILE A 143 9.28 -17.31 12.60
C ILE A 143 9.91 -16.47 11.47
N GLN A 144 11.15 -16.00 11.65
CA GLN A 144 11.88 -15.32 10.58
C GLN A 144 12.07 -16.21 9.35
N GLN A 145 12.30 -17.50 9.54
CA GLN A 145 12.42 -18.44 8.42
C GLN A 145 11.09 -18.64 7.68
N LEU A 146 9.95 -18.71 8.39
CA LEU A 146 8.63 -18.76 7.77
C LEU A 146 8.36 -17.49 6.94
N TYR A 147 8.69 -16.32 7.51
CA TYR A 147 8.56 -15.04 6.80
C TYR A 147 9.42 -15.01 5.52
N ARG A 148 10.69 -15.37 5.60
CA ARG A 148 11.60 -15.42 4.45
C ARG A 148 11.08 -16.32 3.36
N HIS A 149 10.62 -17.52 3.73
CA HIS A 149 10.02 -18.46 2.78
C HIS A 149 8.76 -17.88 2.13
N TRP A 150 7.89 -17.24 2.93
CA TRP A 150 6.69 -16.56 2.43
C TRP A 150 7.01 -15.50 1.38
N VAL A 151 7.98 -14.63 1.63
CA VAL A 151 8.40 -13.58 0.68
C VAL A 151 8.90 -14.18 -0.64
N VAL A 152 9.70 -15.26 -0.57
CA VAL A 152 10.18 -15.97 -1.76
C VAL A 152 9.03 -16.60 -2.55
N VAL A 153 8.04 -17.17 -1.87
CA VAL A 153 6.84 -17.74 -2.51
C VAL A 153 6.03 -16.65 -3.22
N LEU A 154 5.88 -15.48 -2.59
CA LEU A 154 5.20 -14.35 -3.23
C LEU A 154 5.87 -13.92 -4.54
N ASP A 155 7.18 -13.76 -4.50
CA ASP A 155 7.98 -13.43 -5.68
C ASP A 155 7.78 -14.48 -6.80
N SER A 156 7.98 -15.75 -6.47
CA SER A 156 7.94 -16.87 -7.44
C SER A 156 6.56 -17.17 -7.99
N MET A 157 5.48 -16.86 -7.27
CA MET A 157 4.11 -17.20 -7.69
C MET A 157 3.33 -16.02 -8.24
N LEU A 158 3.60 -14.82 -7.75
CA LEU A 158 2.93 -13.62 -8.20
C LEU A 158 3.72 -12.88 -9.28
N HIS A 159 5.02 -13.10 -9.39
CA HIS A 159 5.93 -12.42 -10.33
C HIS A 159 5.71 -10.90 -10.35
N PRO A 160 5.76 -10.23 -9.19
CA PRO A 160 5.55 -8.78 -9.16
C PRO A 160 6.71 -8.06 -9.83
N GLU A 161 6.44 -6.92 -10.45
CA GLU A 161 7.50 -6.04 -10.95
C GLU A 161 8.21 -5.33 -9.79
N HIS A 162 7.49 -5.11 -8.67
CA HIS A 162 7.97 -4.41 -7.49
C HIS A 162 7.53 -5.15 -6.22
N LEU A 163 8.49 -5.42 -5.32
CA LEU A 163 8.26 -6.18 -4.10
C LEU A 163 8.78 -5.41 -2.88
N GLY A 164 7.87 -4.99 -2.01
CA GLY A 164 8.18 -4.42 -0.70
C GLY A 164 8.18 -5.49 0.38
N VAL A 165 9.24 -5.53 1.17
CA VAL A 165 9.46 -6.57 2.18
C VAL A 165 9.33 -6.09 3.63
N ALA A 166 9.00 -4.84 3.86
CA ALA A 166 8.59 -4.30 5.15
C ALA A 166 7.89 -2.96 4.95
N LEU A 167 6.92 -2.65 5.82
CA LEU A 167 6.17 -1.40 5.76
C LEU A 167 6.51 -0.50 6.94
N GLU A 168 6.55 0.82 6.68
CA GLU A 168 6.72 1.90 7.66
C GLU A 168 7.87 1.67 8.64
N THR A 169 9.02 1.24 8.11
CA THR A 169 10.18 0.81 8.89
C THR A 169 10.70 1.86 9.86
N ASN A 170 10.66 3.14 9.47
CA ASN A 170 11.04 4.26 10.34
C ASN A 170 10.08 4.42 11.53
N LEU A 171 8.78 4.19 11.32
CA LEU A 171 7.78 4.28 12.38
C LEU A 171 7.94 3.12 13.38
N ILE A 172 8.17 1.90 12.88
CA ILE A 172 8.50 0.74 13.73
C ILE A 172 9.78 1.04 14.53
N ARG A 173 10.84 1.55 13.90
CA ARG A 173 12.10 1.92 14.58
C ARG A 173 11.87 2.91 15.73
N GLY A 174 10.95 3.87 15.53
CA GLY A 174 10.69 4.91 16.52
C GLY A 174 9.75 4.51 17.65
N LEU A 175 8.85 3.56 17.43
CA LEU A 175 7.78 3.23 18.38
C LEU A 175 7.93 1.84 19.02
N ALA A 176 8.47 0.87 18.29
CA ALA A 176 8.58 -0.51 18.78
C ALA A 176 9.78 -0.71 19.71
N PRO A 177 9.76 -1.77 20.55
CA PRO A 177 10.94 -2.21 21.26
C PRO A 177 12.10 -2.47 20.29
N THR A 178 13.32 -2.11 20.69
CA THR A 178 14.52 -2.25 19.84
C THR A 178 14.73 -3.69 19.35
N SER A 179 14.38 -4.69 20.16
CA SER A 179 14.46 -6.11 19.78
C SER A 179 13.49 -6.47 18.65
N LEU A 180 12.27 -5.92 18.65
CA LEU A 180 11.29 -6.15 17.61
C LEU A 180 11.74 -5.51 16.29
N TYR A 181 12.16 -4.25 16.33
CA TYR A 181 12.71 -3.60 15.14
C TYR A 181 13.92 -4.33 14.57
N ALA A 182 14.86 -4.72 15.44
CA ALA A 182 16.06 -5.47 15.01
C ALA A 182 15.69 -6.80 14.33
N ALA A 183 14.69 -7.51 14.85
CA ALA A 183 14.22 -8.76 14.26
C ALA A 183 13.55 -8.56 12.89
N ILE A 184 12.67 -7.55 12.76
CA ILE A 184 12.04 -7.18 11.47
C ILE A 184 13.12 -6.79 10.46
N ARG A 185 14.07 -5.94 10.83
CA ARG A 185 15.20 -5.55 9.98
C ARG A 185 16.00 -6.77 9.52
N GLN A 186 16.35 -7.69 10.44
CA GLN A 186 17.08 -8.90 10.11
C GLN A 186 16.30 -9.78 9.14
N ALA A 187 15.01 -10.03 9.42
CA ALA A 187 14.16 -10.86 8.60
C ALA A 187 13.97 -10.28 7.18
N ALA A 188 13.73 -8.97 7.07
CA ALA A 188 13.56 -8.29 5.80
C ALA A 188 14.83 -8.31 4.93
N ASN A 189 16.01 -8.03 5.53
CA ASN A 189 17.29 -8.12 4.81
C ASN A 189 17.58 -9.56 4.34
N ALA A 190 17.28 -10.56 5.17
CA ALA A 190 17.47 -11.97 4.80
C ALA A 190 16.49 -12.39 3.69
N ALA A 191 15.21 -11.98 3.77
CA ALA A 191 14.22 -12.26 2.73
C ALA A 191 14.62 -11.62 1.40
N ALA A 192 15.06 -10.36 1.42
CA ALA A 192 15.57 -9.67 0.24
C ALA A 192 16.77 -10.40 -0.40
N GLY A 193 17.67 -10.91 0.42
CA GLY A 193 18.79 -11.75 -0.04
C GLY A 193 18.33 -13.05 -0.68
N ASP A 194 17.35 -13.73 -0.10
CA ASP A 194 16.79 -14.98 -0.63
C ASP A 194 16.06 -14.76 -1.98
N VAL A 195 15.30 -13.67 -2.11
CA VAL A 195 14.67 -13.27 -3.37
C VAL A 195 15.76 -12.97 -4.40
N ARG A 196 16.72 -12.10 -4.08
CA ARG A 196 17.77 -11.69 -5.00
C ARG A 196 18.62 -12.85 -5.53
N ALA A 197 18.80 -13.90 -4.74
CA ALA A 197 19.49 -15.11 -5.17
C ALA A 197 18.74 -15.92 -6.25
N ARG A 198 17.44 -15.65 -6.44
CA ARG A 198 16.54 -16.37 -7.37
C ARG A 198 16.03 -15.49 -8.51
N ASP A 199 15.68 -14.25 -8.18
CA ASP A 199 15.21 -13.24 -9.11
C ASP A 199 16.04 -11.96 -8.97
N SER A 200 16.77 -11.64 -10.02
CA SER A 200 17.55 -10.39 -10.10
C SER A 200 16.75 -9.23 -10.69
N THR A 201 15.54 -9.48 -11.21
CA THR A 201 14.75 -8.52 -12.00
C THR A 201 13.75 -7.75 -11.15
N VAL A 202 13.11 -8.39 -10.15
CA VAL A 202 12.16 -7.73 -9.26
C VAL A 202 12.81 -6.56 -8.52
N ARG A 203 12.11 -5.42 -8.44
CA ARG A 203 12.57 -4.25 -7.70
C ARG A 203 12.23 -4.38 -6.22
N LEU A 204 13.25 -4.37 -5.36
CA LEU A 204 13.07 -4.52 -3.91
C LEU A 204 12.99 -3.18 -3.20
N SER A 205 12.09 -3.08 -2.24
CA SER A 205 11.81 -1.87 -1.47
C SER A 205 11.39 -2.16 -0.03
N VAL A 206 11.36 -1.11 0.75
CA VAL A 206 10.60 -0.98 2.00
C VAL A 206 9.74 0.27 1.89
N SER A 207 8.72 0.42 2.75
CA SER A 207 8.07 1.73 2.90
C SER A 207 8.47 2.42 4.20
N VAL A 208 8.36 3.74 4.18
CA VAL A 208 8.54 4.64 5.33
C VAL A 208 7.31 5.50 5.51
N GLN A 209 6.97 5.81 6.75
CA GLN A 209 5.89 6.73 7.08
C GLN A 209 6.41 8.17 7.00
N VAL A 210 5.86 8.93 6.05
CA VAL A 210 6.34 10.28 5.70
C VAL A 210 6.12 11.27 6.82
N ASP A 211 4.94 11.24 7.41
CA ASP A 211 4.52 12.19 8.44
C ASP A 211 5.39 12.04 9.71
N TYR A 212 5.79 10.80 10.04
CA TYR A 212 6.76 10.53 11.11
C TYR A 212 8.15 11.08 10.75
N ALA A 213 8.61 10.88 9.52
CA ALA A 213 9.89 11.43 9.07
C ALA A 213 9.94 12.96 9.12
N TRP A 214 8.78 13.61 8.94
CA TRP A 214 8.63 15.06 9.08
C TRP A 214 8.43 15.52 10.53
N GLY A 215 8.29 14.59 11.49
CA GLY A 215 8.28 14.87 12.92
C GLY A 215 6.90 15.10 13.52
N PHE A 216 5.81 14.63 12.92
CA PHE A 216 4.41 14.79 13.35
C PHE A 216 4.10 16.16 14.02
N ASN A 217 3.01 16.79 13.70
CA ASN A 217 2.50 17.99 14.36
C ASN A 217 3.57 19.09 14.66
N GLY A 218 4.52 19.28 13.72
CA GLY A 218 5.56 20.31 13.85
C GLY A 218 6.76 19.91 14.72
N GLY A 219 6.92 18.62 15.02
CA GLY A 219 8.14 18.11 15.64
C GLY A 219 9.36 18.23 14.72
N PRO A 220 10.57 17.93 15.22
CA PRO A 220 11.79 18.06 14.43
C PRO A 220 11.81 17.02 13.29
N TYR A 221 12.27 17.46 12.12
CA TYR A 221 12.49 16.58 10.97
C TYR A 221 13.51 15.48 11.31
N GLN A 222 13.13 14.23 11.10
CA GLN A 222 13.96 13.06 11.41
C GLN A 222 14.58 12.43 10.13
N GLY A 223 13.89 12.56 8.99
CA GLY A 223 14.29 11.95 7.74
C GLY A 223 14.23 10.42 7.76
N VAL A 224 14.87 9.81 6.75
CA VAL A 224 14.88 8.34 6.54
C VAL A 224 16.29 7.78 6.26
N ALA A 225 17.33 8.54 6.61
CA ALA A 225 18.71 8.11 6.36
C ALA A 225 19.07 6.77 7.05
N ALA A 226 18.50 6.53 8.24
CA ALA A 226 18.69 5.27 8.94
C ALA A 226 18.06 4.08 8.20
N ASP A 227 16.95 4.29 7.47
CA ASP A 227 16.31 3.22 6.70
C ASP A 227 17.18 2.80 5.52
N PHE A 228 17.82 3.72 4.82
CA PHE A 228 18.81 3.41 3.80
C PHE A 228 20.03 2.66 4.36
N ALA A 229 20.48 2.99 5.56
CA ALA A 229 21.58 2.29 6.22
C ALA A 229 21.18 0.89 6.70
N ASP A 230 19.97 0.73 7.22
CA ASP A 230 19.46 -0.52 7.78
C ASP A 230 19.01 -1.53 6.72
N PHE A 231 18.58 -1.05 5.53
CA PHE A 231 18.06 -1.87 4.42
C PHE A 231 18.85 -1.60 3.14
N SER A 232 20.07 -2.09 3.07
CA SER A 232 21.00 -1.84 1.94
C SER A 232 20.51 -2.38 0.58
N PHE A 233 19.48 -3.22 0.56
CA PHE A 233 18.87 -3.76 -0.66
C PHE A 233 17.90 -2.79 -1.34
N ILE A 234 17.54 -1.67 -0.73
CA ILE A 234 16.56 -0.71 -1.26
C ILE A 234 16.99 -0.23 -2.65
N GLN A 235 16.18 -0.53 -3.64
CA GLN A 235 16.31 -0.03 -5.01
C GLN A 235 15.26 1.06 -5.30
N GLU A 236 14.16 1.05 -4.54
CA GLU A 236 13.04 1.99 -4.61
C GLU A 236 12.52 2.24 -3.21
N LEU A 237 12.05 3.43 -2.90
CA LEU A 237 11.51 3.78 -1.60
C LEU A 237 10.00 3.97 -1.67
N GLY A 238 9.27 3.15 -0.93
CA GLY A 238 7.83 3.30 -0.70
C GLY A 238 7.54 4.37 0.36
N LEU A 239 6.49 5.13 0.15
CA LEU A 239 6.00 6.16 1.07
C LEU A 239 4.58 5.82 1.52
N SER A 240 4.37 5.79 2.84
CA SER A 240 3.07 5.85 3.49
C SER A 240 2.82 7.31 3.85
N SER A 241 1.75 7.94 3.34
CA SER A 241 1.59 9.40 3.39
C SER A 241 0.15 9.82 3.67
N TYR A 242 -0.04 10.34 4.89
CA TYR A 242 -1.34 10.80 5.41
C TYR A 242 -1.21 12.19 6.02
N PRO A 243 -0.91 13.25 5.25
CA PRO A 243 -0.54 14.57 5.80
C PRO A 243 -1.60 15.19 6.71
N TYR A 244 -2.88 14.85 6.52
CA TYR A 244 -3.96 15.29 7.42
C TYR A 244 -3.81 14.78 8.86
N LEU A 245 -3.00 13.73 9.10
CA LEU A 245 -2.63 13.25 10.44
C LEU A 245 -1.43 13.99 11.05
N SER A 246 -0.77 14.84 10.27
CA SER A 246 0.46 15.56 10.66
C SER A 246 0.24 17.01 11.03
N GLY A 247 -1.02 17.43 11.19
CA GLY A 247 -1.36 18.79 11.60
C GLY A 247 -1.37 19.82 10.46
N PHE A 248 -1.28 19.40 9.19
CA PHE A 248 -1.57 20.29 8.07
C PHE A 248 -3.07 20.59 8.03
N ALA A 249 -3.43 21.86 8.14
CA ALA A 249 -4.83 22.26 8.20
C ALA A 249 -5.53 22.13 6.84
N VAL A 250 -4.79 22.37 5.76
CA VAL A 250 -5.28 22.25 4.38
C VAL A 250 -4.22 21.61 3.48
N PRO A 251 -4.60 20.96 2.37
CA PRO A 251 -3.65 20.29 1.49
C PRO A 251 -2.53 21.18 0.95
N GLU A 252 -2.80 22.46 0.74
CA GLU A 252 -1.85 23.42 0.20
C GLU A 252 -0.70 23.75 1.17
N ASP A 253 -0.89 23.51 2.47
CA ASP A 253 0.15 23.71 3.50
C ASP A 253 1.24 22.61 3.43
N VAL A 254 0.96 21.47 2.81
CA VAL A 254 1.96 20.40 2.59
C VAL A 254 3.05 20.96 1.66
N PRO A 255 4.33 21.06 2.11
CA PRO A 255 5.38 21.71 1.31
C PRO A 255 5.70 20.93 0.05
N LEU A 256 6.06 21.61 -1.06
CA LEU A 256 6.34 20.95 -2.34
C LEU A 256 7.51 19.95 -2.29
N ASN A 257 8.42 20.11 -1.34
CA ASN A 257 9.53 19.18 -1.11
C ASN A 257 9.19 18.07 -0.12
N TYR A 258 7.90 17.84 0.17
CA TYR A 258 7.45 16.87 1.18
C TYR A 258 7.98 15.46 0.93
N TYR A 259 8.03 15.02 -0.33
CA TYR A 259 8.61 13.74 -0.71
C TYR A 259 10.08 13.84 -1.10
N SER A 260 10.47 14.87 -1.86
CA SER A 260 11.83 14.96 -2.39
C SER A 260 12.90 15.15 -1.32
N ARG A 261 12.55 15.82 -0.19
CA ARG A 261 13.45 15.97 0.95
C ARG A 261 13.85 14.63 1.59
N LEU A 262 13.01 13.60 1.53
CA LEU A 262 13.29 12.28 2.11
C LEU A 262 14.41 11.54 1.38
N VAL A 263 14.58 11.81 0.10
CA VAL A 263 15.57 11.16 -0.77
C VAL A 263 16.69 12.14 -1.20
N GLU A 264 16.80 13.26 -0.53
CA GLU A 264 17.86 14.22 -0.81
C GLU A 264 19.24 13.57 -0.61
N GLY A 265 20.10 13.66 -1.63
CA GLY A 265 21.38 12.98 -1.65
C GLY A 265 21.35 11.51 -2.10
N HIS A 266 20.17 10.95 -2.37
CA HIS A 266 19.98 9.60 -2.90
C HIS A 266 19.40 9.65 -4.31
N ASN A 267 19.85 8.75 -5.19
CA ASN A 267 19.28 8.56 -6.52
C ASN A 267 18.29 7.38 -6.51
N THR A 268 17.39 7.37 -5.54
CA THR A 268 16.44 6.27 -5.32
C THR A 268 15.06 6.70 -5.82
N PRO A 269 14.46 5.96 -6.77
CA PRO A 269 13.09 6.19 -7.20
C PRO A 269 12.13 6.11 -6.02
N VAL A 270 11.10 6.97 -6.04
CA VAL A 270 10.11 7.09 -4.97
C VAL A 270 8.74 6.74 -5.50
N MET A 271 7.93 6.09 -4.66
CA MET A 271 6.53 5.82 -4.92
C MET A 271 5.71 5.99 -3.64
N VAL A 272 4.47 6.45 -3.77
CA VAL A 272 3.50 6.41 -2.68
C VAL A 272 2.80 5.06 -2.73
N THR A 273 3.10 4.19 -1.77
CA THR A 273 2.56 2.82 -1.70
C THR A 273 1.22 2.76 -1.02
N GLU A 274 0.94 3.74 -0.18
CA GLU A 274 -0.36 3.97 0.46
C GLU A 274 -0.47 5.41 0.90
N GLY A 275 -1.69 5.91 0.96
CA GLY A 275 -1.91 7.27 1.42
C GLY A 275 -3.30 7.78 1.06
N GLY A 276 -3.52 9.04 1.33
CA GLY A 276 -4.74 9.74 1.02
C GLY A 276 -5.02 10.91 1.94
N TRP A 277 -6.22 11.47 1.78
CA TRP A 277 -6.77 12.54 2.62
C TRP A 277 -8.24 12.21 2.93
N THR A 278 -8.63 12.33 4.20
CA THR A 278 -10.01 12.05 4.58
C THR A 278 -11.00 13.04 3.96
N SER A 279 -12.15 12.55 3.53
CA SER A 279 -13.22 13.36 2.94
C SER A 279 -14.23 13.89 3.97
N VAL A 280 -14.02 13.57 5.25
CA VAL A 280 -14.89 13.98 6.36
C VAL A 280 -14.02 14.43 7.53
N SER A 281 -14.59 15.26 8.39
CA SER A 281 -13.95 15.63 9.66
C SER A 281 -13.93 14.45 10.61
N LEU A 282 -12.82 14.29 11.35
CA LEU A 282 -12.59 13.22 12.33
C LEU A 282 -12.04 13.86 13.61
N ASP A 283 -12.80 13.85 14.67
CA ASP A 283 -12.42 14.49 15.95
C ASP A 283 -11.88 15.90 15.78
N SER A 284 -10.58 16.11 16.02
CA SER A 284 -9.90 17.39 15.85
C SER A 284 -9.45 17.70 14.42
N ILE A 285 -9.57 16.76 13.50
CA ILE A 285 -9.19 16.92 12.10
C ILE A 285 -10.39 17.47 11.33
N ILE A 286 -10.29 18.71 10.86
CA ILE A 286 -11.32 19.31 10.03
C ILE A 286 -11.03 18.95 8.59
N SER A 287 -12.02 18.37 7.89
CA SER A 287 -11.88 18.01 6.48
C SER A 287 -13.23 17.93 5.77
N SER A 288 -13.17 17.85 4.45
CA SER A 288 -14.32 17.79 3.55
C SER A 288 -13.95 17.09 2.23
N GLN A 289 -14.94 16.78 1.41
CA GLN A 289 -14.71 16.27 0.05
C GLN A 289 -13.93 17.26 -0.83
N ASP A 290 -14.07 18.58 -0.61
CA ASP A 290 -13.30 19.56 -1.36
C ASP A 290 -11.82 19.54 -0.96
N GLU A 291 -11.51 19.40 0.33
CA GLU A 291 -10.12 19.25 0.79
C GLU A 291 -9.50 17.97 0.27
N GLN A 292 -10.24 16.85 0.28
CA GLN A 292 -9.78 15.61 -0.35
C GLN A 292 -9.49 15.82 -1.85
N ARG A 293 -10.35 16.52 -2.58
CA ARG A 293 -10.15 16.88 -3.99
C ARG A 293 -8.90 17.74 -4.19
N ARG A 294 -8.71 18.77 -3.36
CA ARG A 294 -7.53 19.65 -3.40
C ARG A 294 -6.25 18.88 -3.06
N TYR A 295 -6.34 17.90 -2.15
CA TYR A 295 -5.20 17.04 -1.84
C TYR A 295 -4.76 16.21 -3.05
N ILE A 296 -5.67 15.63 -3.84
CA ILE A 296 -5.28 14.90 -5.06
C ILE A 296 -4.48 15.80 -6.01
N VAL A 297 -4.89 17.06 -6.15
CA VAL A 297 -4.14 18.05 -6.95
C VAL A 297 -2.77 18.33 -6.32
N ARG A 298 -2.71 18.52 -5.00
CA ARG A 298 -1.45 18.74 -4.28
C ARG A 298 -0.53 17.55 -4.38
N GLN A 299 -1.05 16.33 -4.20
CA GLN A 299 -0.29 15.10 -4.32
C GLN A 299 0.35 14.95 -5.70
N ALA A 300 -0.37 15.29 -6.77
CA ALA A 300 0.19 15.28 -8.11
C ALA A 300 1.41 16.23 -8.24
N GLN A 301 1.37 17.43 -7.62
CA GLN A 301 2.51 18.34 -7.58
C GLN A 301 3.70 17.76 -6.81
N LEU A 302 3.43 17.08 -5.68
CA LEU A 302 4.48 16.43 -4.88
C LEU A 302 5.15 15.29 -5.66
N LEU A 303 4.36 14.48 -6.35
CA LEU A 303 4.82 13.38 -7.20
C LEU A 303 5.67 13.89 -8.38
N ASP A 304 5.21 14.95 -9.04
CA ASP A 304 5.96 15.60 -10.13
C ASP A 304 7.30 16.17 -9.63
N SER A 305 7.33 16.76 -8.43
CA SER A 305 8.53 17.38 -7.84
C SER A 305 9.63 16.35 -7.56
N VAL A 306 9.28 15.14 -7.14
CA VAL A 306 10.22 14.06 -6.84
C VAL A 306 10.42 13.11 -8.04
N ARG A 307 9.71 13.33 -9.15
CA ARG A 307 9.66 12.40 -10.29
C ARG A 307 9.32 10.98 -9.84
N ALA A 308 8.25 10.86 -9.06
CA ALA A 308 7.81 9.58 -8.56
C ALA A 308 7.59 8.55 -9.68
N ILE A 309 7.67 7.27 -9.36
CA ILE A 309 7.41 6.16 -10.30
C ILE A 309 6.00 5.60 -10.16
N ALA A 310 5.37 5.72 -8.99
CA ALA A 310 3.99 5.28 -8.78
C ALA A 310 3.30 6.04 -7.64
N VAL A 311 1.97 6.01 -7.65
CA VAL A 311 1.11 6.41 -6.53
C VAL A 311 -0.06 5.46 -6.38
N PHE A 312 -0.29 5.02 -5.16
CA PHE A 312 -1.46 4.22 -4.78
C PHE A 312 -2.26 4.94 -3.71
N GLN A 313 -3.54 5.15 -3.96
CA GLN A 313 -4.47 5.48 -2.90
C GLN A 313 -4.70 4.22 -2.05
N LEU A 314 -4.76 4.37 -0.73
CA LEU A 314 -4.95 3.23 0.17
C LEU A 314 -6.20 2.43 -0.22
N THR A 315 -7.30 3.13 -0.51
CA THR A 315 -8.55 2.51 -0.97
C THR A 315 -9.16 3.31 -2.12
N PHE A 316 -9.86 2.63 -3.02
CA PHE A 316 -10.70 3.29 -4.01
C PHE A 316 -12.05 3.70 -3.44
N THR A 317 -12.60 2.88 -2.53
CA THR A 317 -13.87 3.08 -1.84
C THR A 317 -13.65 3.48 -0.39
N ASP A 318 -14.59 4.20 0.20
CA ASP A 318 -14.65 4.27 1.66
C ASP A 318 -14.83 2.88 2.27
N LEU A 319 -14.43 2.70 3.53
CA LEU A 319 -14.62 1.46 4.27
C LEU A 319 -15.94 1.48 5.04
N ASP A 320 -16.72 0.41 4.94
CA ASP A 320 -17.97 0.24 5.69
C ASP A 320 -17.68 -0.34 7.08
N LEU A 321 -17.34 0.53 8.03
CA LEU A 321 -17.08 0.13 9.41
C LEU A 321 -18.34 -0.32 10.17
N THR A 322 -19.53 -0.12 9.60
CA THR A 322 -20.77 -0.65 10.21
C THR A 322 -20.95 -2.12 9.90
N ALA A 323 -20.54 -2.54 8.69
CA ALA A 323 -20.53 -3.95 8.31
C ALA A 323 -19.40 -4.73 9.01
N ASN A 324 -18.24 -4.09 9.20
CA ASN A 324 -17.06 -4.68 9.83
C ASN A 324 -16.52 -3.73 10.92
N PRO A 325 -17.14 -3.69 12.11
CA PRO A 325 -16.72 -2.78 13.17
C PRO A 325 -15.31 -3.15 13.67
N PRO A 326 -14.40 -2.15 13.72
CA PRO A 326 -13.06 -2.39 14.25
C PRO A 326 -13.07 -2.62 15.75
N PRO A 327 -12.04 -3.26 16.32
CA PRO A 327 -11.88 -3.38 17.76
C PRO A 327 -11.85 -1.99 18.44
N PRO A 328 -12.29 -1.90 19.72
CA PRO A 328 -12.15 -0.66 20.48
C PRO A 328 -10.69 -0.15 20.51
N GLY A 329 -10.50 1.14 20.26
CA GLY A 329 -9.18 1.75 20.24
C GLY A 329 -8.39 1.56 18.92
N SER A 330 -8.98 0.92 17.91
CA SER A 330 -8.39 0.81 16.59
C SER A 330 -8.28 2.20 15.91
N ILE A 331 -7.16 2.43 15.21
CA ILE A 331 -6.97 3.62 14.38
C ILE A 331 -7.63 3.51 12.99
N LEU A 332 -8.23 2.37 12.65
CA LEU A 332 -8.88 2.14 11.35
C LEU A 332 -9.91 3.21 10.96
N PRO A 333 -10.70 3.79 11.89
CA PRO A 333 -11.62 4.89 11.56
C PRO A 333 -10.95 6.11 10.93
N LEU A 334 -9.67 6.36 11.23
CA LEU A 334 -8.91 7.46 10.62
C LEU A 334 -8.76 7.29 9.11
N PHE A 335 -8.80 6.07 8.60
CA PHE A 335 -8.60 5.72 7.19
C PHE A 335 -9.89 5.37 6.45
N ALA A 336 -11.04 5.37 7.14
CA ALA A 336 -12.30 4.85 6.57
C ALA A 336 -12.84 5.69 5.42
N HIS A 337 -12.48 6.97 5.33
CA HIS A 337 -13.04 7.92 4.38
C HIS A 337 -12.02 8.45 3.35
N LEU A 338 -11.01 7.62 3.02
CA LEU A 338 -9.97 7.95 2.03
C LEU A 338 -10.40 7.65 0.59
N GLY A 339 -11.45 6.86 0.39
CA GLY A 339 -11.94 6.47 -0.92
C GLY A 339 -12.27 7.65 -1.83
N LEU A 340 -12.11 7.48 -3.13
CA LEU A 340 -12.54 8.44 -4.16
C LEU A 340 -14.02 8.27 -4.52
N VAL A 341 -14.61 7.17 -4.06
CA VAL A 341 -16.05 6.89 -4.09
C VAL A 341 -16.50 6.47 -2.69
N ASP A 342 -17.80 6.56 -2.42
CA ASP A 342 -18.38 6.10 -1.15
C ASP A 342 -18.51 4.56 -1.10
N ILE A 343 -19.05 4.04 0.01
CA ILE A 343 -19.27 2.60 0.23
C ILE A 343 -20.25 1.96 -0.77
N ASN A 344 -20.99 2.76 -1.54
CA ASN A 344 -21.94 2.34 -2.57
C ASN A 344 -21.46 2.64 -3.99
N LEU A 345 -20.17 2.96 -4.15
CA LEU A 345 -19.52 3.34 -5.40
C LEU A 345 -19.99 4.66 -6.01
N ASN A 346 -20.65 5.53 -5.25
CA ASN A 346 -21.00 6.86 -5.73
C ASN A 346 -19.75 7.76 -5.74
N PRO A 347 -19.45 8.46 -6.85
CA PRO A 347 -18.30 9.33 -6.97
C PRO A 347 -18.29 10.45 -5.92
N LYS A 348 -17.11 10.66 -5.28
CA LYS A 348 -16.83 11.87 -4.50
C LYS A 348 -16.10 12.91 -5.35
N GLN A 349 -16.00 14.14 -4.86
CA GLN A 349 -15.37 15.24 -5.61
C GLN A 349 -13.91 14.94 -6.01
N ALA A 350 -13.18 14.20 -5.19
CA ALA A 350 -11.80 13.83 -5.43
C ALA A 350 -11.60 12.94 -6.67
N LEU A 351 -12.62 12.14 -7.07
CA LEU A 351 -12.52 11.28 -8.26
C LEU A 351 -12.26 12.09 -9.53
N SER A 352 -12.86 13.26 -9.68
CA SER A 352 -12.65 14.12 -10.85
C SER A 352 -11.21 14.65 -10.93
N ALA A 353 -10.59 14.97 -9.79
CA ALA A 353 -9.20 15.41 -9.74
C ALA A 353 -8.23 14.25 -10.05
N TRP A 354 -8.55 13.04 -9.59
CA TRP A 354 -7.81 11.84 -9.95
C TRP A 354 -7.87 11.57 -11.46
N ASP A 355 -9.08 11.59 -12.04
CA ASP A 355 -9.30 11.36 -13.47
C ASP A 355 -8.58 12.43 -14.32
N ALA A 356 -8.59 13.69 -13.88
CA ALA A 356 -7.83 14.76 -14.55
C ALA A 356 -6.32 14.50 -14.51
N THR A 357 -5.78 14.03 -13.38
CA THR A 357 -4.36 13.66 -13.25
C THR A 357 -4.04 12.44 -14.10
N PHE A 358 -4.89 11.42 -14.07
CA PHE A 358 -4.71 10.18 -14.82
C PHE A 358 -4.76 10.41 -16.35
N SER A 359 -5.55 11.39 -16.81
CA SER A 359 -5.61 11.74 -18.23
C SER A 359 -4.31 12.35 -18.79
N ARG A 360 -3.37 12.78 -17.92
CA ARG A 360 -2.04 13.21 -18.33
C ARG A 360 -1.28 12.01 -18.92
N PRO A 361 -0.69 12.13 -20.12
CA PRO A 361 0.03 11.01 -20.70
C PRO A 361 1.18 10.55 -19.80
N LEU A 362 1.31 9.24 -19.61
CA LEU A 362 2.46 8.66 -18.95
C LEU A 362 3.70 8.81 -19.84
N ARG A 363 4.81 9.25 -19.26
CA ARG A 363 6.08 9.30 -19.97
C ARG A 363 6.49 7.86 -20.32
N SER A 364 6.79 7.60 -21.58
CA SER A 364 7.45 6.34 -21.97
C SER A 364 8.83 6.27 -21.30
N GLU A 365 9.14 5.12 -20.76
CA GLU A 365 10.46 4.79 -20.21
C GLU A 365 11.56 4.83 -21.28
#